data_43155b52c0760a79cad11a98f5fb2c75
#
_entry.id   43155b52c0760a79cad11a98f5fb2c75
#
_cell.length_a   1.000
_cell.length_b   1.000
_cell.length_c   1.000
_cell.angle_alpha   90.00
_cell.angle_beta   90.00
_cell.angle_gamma   90.00
#
_symmetry.space_group_name_H-M   'P 1'
#
loop_
_entity.id
_entity.type
_entity.pdbx_description
1 polymer ?
#
loop_
_entity_poly.entity_id
_entity_poly.type
_entity_poly.pdbx_seq_one_letter_code
_entity_poly.pdbx_strand_id
1 'polypeptide(L)'
;EIAQCLVGSEMCIRDRIEASLRRMAHYDYWSNKLKRSILLDSGADILSYGMGERSILEIAEALESGIAVEDITYIDGTVCKVKSLDSVYDAIMLESYEQLKQDKLNYAKSFYTQYCNTDPFSGKRLVEPYSDHLYVVQNPPSKPLSQSEMDRTYSYPYMRTYHPSYEALGGVPAIEEVKYSLISNRGCFGGCNFCALTFHQGRIIQTRSHESLIAEAEKFIWDKDFKGYIHDVGGPTANFRAPSCDKQLTKGVCKQKQCLFPRPCKNLKVDHKDYLKLLRKLRTLPNVKKVFIRSGIRFDYLIADKDDTFFKELCE
;
A
#
# COMPACT_ATOMS: atom_id res chain seq x y z
N GLU A 1 -8.61 -17.41 -4.16
CA GLU A 1 -8.49 -16.23 -5.03
C GLU A 1 -9.87 -15.60 -5.15
N ILE A 2 -10.08 -14.49 -4.45
CA ILE A 2 -11.33 -13.73 -4.58
C ILE A 2 -11.11 -12.72 -5.70
N ALA A 3 -11.57 -13.04 -6.90
CA ALA A 3 -11.80 -12.04 -7.93
C ALA A 3 -12.98 -11.19 -7.48
N GLN A 4 -12.76 -9.94 -7.13
CA GLN A 4 -13.87 -9.00 -6.97
C GLN A 4 -14.26 -8.51 -8.37
N CYS A 5 -15.14 -9.26 -9.03
CA CYS A 5 -15.93 -8.75 -10.14
C CYS A 5 -17.10 -7.99 -9.52
N LEU A 6 -17.36 -6.77 -9.97
CA LEU A 6 -18.62 -6.09 -9.73
C LEU A 6 -19.69 -6.87 -10.51
N VAL A 7 -20.53 -7.62 -9.78
CA VAL A 7 -21.57 -8.45 -10.37
C VAL A 7 -22.54 -7.55 -11.11
N GLY A 8 -22.68 -7.76 -12.43
CA GLY A 8 -23.63 -7.05 -13.28
C GLY A 8 -23.04 -5.98 -14.21
N SER A 9 -21.73 -5.75 -14.19
CA SER A 9 -21.03 -4.95 -15.21
C SER A 9 -20.15 -5.85 -16.09
N GLU A 10 -20.01 -5.49 -17.35
CA GLU A 10 -19.06 -6.14 -18.28
C GLU A 10 -17.59 -5.86 -17.93
N MET A 11 -17.35 -5.18 -16.80
CA MET A 11 -16.01 -4.74 -16.34
C MET A 11 -15.48 -5.61 -15.21
N CYS A 12 -14.21 -5.97 -15.28
CA CYS A 12 -13.49 -6.65 -14.21
C CYS A 12 -12.32 -5.79 -13.72
N ILE A 13 -12.34 -5.42 -12.42
CA ILE A 13 -11.24 -4.72 -11.74
C ILE A 13 -10.54 -5.70 -10.82
N ARG A 14 -9.20 -5.76 -10.89
CA ARG A 14 -8.37 -6.45 -9.91
C ARG A 14 -7.55 -5.44 -9.10
N ASP A 15 -7.49 -5.67 -7.80
CA ASP A 15 -6.74 -4.83 -6.85
C ASP A 15 -5.92 -5.66 -5.86
N ARG A 16 -5.36 -5.02 -4.85
CA ARG A 16 -4.59 -5.56 -3.74
C ARG A 16 -3.13 -5.87 -4.07
N ILE A 17 -2.48 -6.63 -3.16
CA ILE A 17 -1.03 -6.90 -3.22
C ILE A 17 -0.60 -7.60 -4.49
N GLU A 18 -1.41 -8.53 -5.02
CA GLU A 18 -1.17 -9.21 -6.29
C GLU A 18 -1.14 -8.19 -7.45
N ALA A 19 -2.12 -7.29 -7.49
CA ALA A 19 -2.15 -6.20 -8.47
C ALA A 19 -0.89 -5.34 -8.38
N SER A 20 -0.44 -5.01 -7.16
CA SER A 20 0.76 -4.19 -6.95
C SER A 20 2.05 -4.89 -7.37
N LEU A 21 2.17 -6.21 -7.16
CA LEU A 21 3.41 -6.93 -7.40
C LEU A 21 3.49 -7.55 -8.81
N ARG A 22 2.34 -7.87 -9.42
CA ARG A 22 2.24 -8.57 -10.71
C ARG A 22 1.66 -7.71 -11.82
N ARG A 23 1.67 -6.38 -11.65
CA ARG A 23 1.11 -5.43 -12.63
C ARG A 23 1.84 -5.37 -13.96
N MET A 24 3.14 -5.70 -13.96
CA MET A 24 3.99 -5.85 -15.13
C MET A 24 4.48 -7.29 -15.24
N ALA A 25 5.28 -7.63 -16.23
CA ALA A 25 5.94 -8.92 -16.28
C ALA A 25 6.74 -9.17 -15.00
N HIS A 26 6.58 -10.35 -14.43
CA HIS A 26 7.15 -10.68 -13.13
C HIS A 26 7.67 -12.12 -13.07
N TYR A 27 8.71 -12.33 -12.27
CA TYR A 27 9.22 -13.66 -12.00
C TYR A 27 8.35 -14.38 -10.96
N ASP A 28 7.82 -15.52 -11.35
CA ASP A 28 7.09 -16.42 -10.46
C ASP A 28 8.03 -17.47 -9.88
N TYR A 29 8.31 -17.34 -8.59
CA TYR A 29 9.23 -18.22 -7.87
C TYR A 29 8.78 -19.70 -7.89
N TRP A 30 7.48 -19.96 -7.74
CA TRP A 30 6.95 -21.32 -7.68
C TRP A 30 7.13 -22.10 -8.99
N SER A 31 6.78 -21.47 -10.11
CA SER A 31 6.90 -22.10 -11.43
C SER A 31 8.29 -21.90 -12.04
N ASN A 32 9.17 -21.09 -11.42
CA ASN A 32 10.47 -20.70 -11.96
C ASN A 32 10.36 -20.14 -13.39
N LYS A 33 9.37 -19.29 -13.63
CA LYS A 33 9.07 -18.72 -14.94
C LYS A 33 8.81 -17.23 -14.86
N LEU A 34 9.12 -16.53 -15.94
CA LEU A 34 8.61 -15.18 -16.15
C LEU A 34 7.15 -15.26 -16.59
N LYS A 35 6.26 -14.57 -15.89
CA LYS A 35 4.84 -14.46 -16.18
C LYS A 35 4.54 -13.09 -16.78
N ARG A 36 3.48 -13.02 -17.57
CA ARG A 36 2.95 -11.76 -18.10
C ARG A 36 2.35 -10.91 -16.97
N SER A 37 2.01 -9.66 -17.28
CA SER A 37 1.15 -8.86 -16.42
C SER A 37 -0.12 -9.64 -16.01
N ILE A 38 -0.47 -9.57 -14.72
CA ILE A 38 -1.70 -10.22 -14.23
C ILE A 38 -2.96 -9.61 -14.88
N LEU A 39 -2.88 -8.38 -15.38
CA LEU A 39 -3.96 -7.77 -16.18
C LEU A 39 -4.33 -8.63 -17.37
N LEU A 40 -3.32 -9.15 -18.10
CA LEU A 40 -3.53 -10.00 -19.27
C LEU A 40 -3.94 -11.42 -18.89
N ASP A 41 -3.28 -11.99 -17.85
CA ASP A 41 -3.53 -13.38 -17.45
C ASP A 41 -4.87 -13.56 -16.74
N SER A 42 -5.41 -12.50 -16.13
CA SER A 42 -6.72 -12.55 -15.47
C SER A 42 -7.91 -12.21 -16.38
N GLY A 43 -7.64 -11.64 -17.55
CA GLY A 43 -8.68 -11.11 -18.41
C GLY A 43 -9.37 -9.83 -17.89
N ALA A 44 -8.83 -9.21 -16.84
CA ALA A 44 -9.40 -7.97 -16.30
C ALA A 44 -9.27 -6.81 -17.31
N ASP A 45 -10.14 -5.82 -17.20
CA ASP A 45 -10.11 -4.62 -18.02
C ASP A 45 -9.17 -3.58 -17.45
N ILE A 46 -9.24 -3.37 -16.13
CA ILE A 46 -8.39 -2.44 -15.38
C ILE A 46 -7.81 -3.16 -14.17
N LEU A 47 -6.57 -2.83 -13.84
CA LEU A 47 -5.90 -3.26 -12.64
C LEU A 47 -5.68 -2.04 -11.76
N SER A 48 -6.23 -2.01 -10.55
CA SER A 48 -5.94 -0.99 -9.54
C SER A 48 -4.82 -1.49 -8.64
N TYR A 49 -3.71 -0.76 -8.56
CA TYR A 49 -2.57 -1.13 -7.74
C TYR A 49 -2.28 -0.10 -6.65
N GLY A 50 -1.54 -0.52 -5.64
CA GLY A 50 -1.29 0.31 -4.47
C GLY A 50 -2.49 0.33 -3.54
N MET A 51 -2.78 1.52 -3.00
CA MET A 51 -3.94 1.77 -2.15
C MET A 51 -5.05 2.37 -3.03
N GLY A 52 -6.11 1.61 -3.23
CA GLY A 52 -7.08 1.84 -4.31
C GLY A 52 -8.21 2.83 -4.02
N GLU A 53 -8.24 3.50 -2.86
CA GLU A 53 -9.39 4.31 -2.45
C GLU A 53 -9.74 5.43 -3.44
N ARG A 54 -8.73 6.10 -4.01
CA ARG A 54 -8.95 7.15 -5.02
C ARG A 54 -9.24 6.57 -6.38
N SER A 55 -8.42 5.64 -6.84
CA SER A 55 -8.58 5.09 -8.18
C SER A 55 -9.93 4.41 -8.38
N ILE A 56 -10.49 3.74 -7.36
CA ILE A 56 -11.82 3.13 -7.49
C ILE A 56 -12.93 4.17 -7.60
N LEU A 57 -12.82 5.28 -6.90
CA LEU A 57 -13.78 6.39 -7.00
C LEU A 57 -13.70 7.05 -8.38
N GLU A 58 -12.50 7.37 -8.86
CA GLU A 58 -12.29 7.98 -10.18
C GLU A 58 -12.75 7.05 -11.31
N ILE A 59 -12.55 5.74 -11.20
CA ILE A 59 -13.08 4.75 -12.15
C ILE A 59 -14.62 4.76 -12.12
N ALA A 60 -15.22 4.76 -10.92
CA ALA A 60 -16.68 4.77 -10.78
C ALA A 60 -17.30 6.04 -11.39
N GLU A 61 -16.70 7.20 -11.13
CA GLU A 61 -17.11 8.50 -11.69
C GLU A 61 -16.97 8.54 -13.22
N ALA A 62 -15.90 7.97 -13.77
CA ALA A 62 -15.70 7.87 -15.21
C ALA A 62 -16.79 7.02 -15.87
N LEU A 63 -17.09 5.85 -15.29
CA LEU A 63 -18.16 4.96 -15.80
C LEU A 63 -19.54 5.59 -15.66
N GLU A 64 -19.84 6.24 -14.53
CA GLU A 64 -21.10 6.97 -14.33
C GLU A 64 -21.27 8.09 -15.36
N SER A 65 -20.16 8.71 -15.78
CA SER A 65 -20.15 9.71 -16.85
C SER A 65 -20.27 9.14 -18.25
N GLY A 66 -20.42 7.81 -18.39
CA GLY A 66 -20.59 7.12 -19.68
C GLY A 66 -19.31 6.86 -20.45
N ILE A 67 -18.13 6.99 -19.82
CA ILE A 67 -16.85 6.66 -20.47
C ILE A 67 -16.74 5.14 -20.57
N ALA A 68 -16.44 4.65 -21.77
CA ALA A 68 -16.23 3.21 -21.96
C ALA A 68 -14.97 2.74 -21.19
N VAL A 69 -15.02 1.51 -20.67
CA VAL A 69 -13.94 0.98 -19.82
C VAL A 69 -12.58 0.96 -20.52
N GLU A 70 -12.55 0.70 -21.80
CA GLU A 70 -11.35 0.70 -22.63
C GLU A 70 -10.71 2.09 -22.80
N ASP A 71 -11.49 3.17 -22.60
CA ASP A 71 -11.03 4.56 -22.67
C ASP A 71 -10.54 5.09 -21.33
N ILE A 72 -10.77 4.35 -20.23
CA ILE A 72 -10.28 4.70 -18.89
C ILE A 72 -8.80 4.32 -18.78
N THR A 73 -7.94 5.08 -19.45
CA THR A 73 -6.49 4.79 -19.53
C THR A 73 -5.61 5.77 -18.76
N TYR A 74 -6.21 6.72 -18.04
CA TYR A 74 -5.53 7.93 -17.51
C TYR A 74 -5.50 8.03 -15.98
N ILE A 75 -6.19 7.16 -15.26
CA ILE A 75 -6.34 7.25 -13.80
C ILE A 75 -5.07 6.80 -13.09
N ASP A 76 -4.56 7.63 -12.18
CA ASP A 76 -3.39 7.30 -11.35
C ASP A 76 -3.66 6.06 -10.45
N GLY A 77 -2.64 5.22 -10.28
CA GLY A 77 -2.76 3.97 -9.52
C GLY A 77 -3.42 2.84 -10.30
N THR A 78 -3.55 2.97 -11.62
CA THR A 78 -4.11 1.93 -12.48
C THR A 78 -3.13 1.39 -13.50
N VAL A 79 -3.44 0.21 -14.02
CA VAL A 79 -2.81 -0.37 -15.20
C VAL A 79 -3.91 -0.76 -16.18
N CYS A 80 -3.73 -0.38 -17.43
CA CYS A 80 -4.65 -0.66 -18.52
C CYS A 80 -3.93 -1.32 -19.70
N LYS A 81 -4.69 -1.87 -20.63
CA LYS A 81 -4.19 -2.42 -21.89
C LYS A 81 -4.63 -1.54 -23.06
N VAL A 82 -3.73 -1.24 -23.97
CA VAL A 82 -4.03 -0.43 -25.16
C VAL A 82 -3.50 -1.09 -26.42
N LYS A 83 -4.15 -0.81 -27.55
CA LYS A 83 -3.75 -1.34 -28.87
C LYS A 83 -2.81 -0.42 -29.61
N SER A 84 -2.81 0.87 -29.29
CA SER A 84 -1.93 1.92 -29.85
C SER A 84 -1.40 2.81 -28.72
N LEU A 85 -0.28 3.47 -28.97
CA LEU A 85 0.34 4.42 -28.05
C LEU A 85 0.01 5.89 -28.41
N ASP A 86 -0.85 6.15 -29.37
CA ASP A 86 -1.16 7.51 -29.88
C ASP A 86 -1.70 8.43 -28.77
N SER A 87 -2.38 7.87 -27.77
CA SER A 87 -2.92 8.57 -26.60
C SER A 87 -2.05 8.48 -25.34
N VAL A 88 -0.88 7.83 -25.41
CA VAL A 88 -0.01 7.59 -24.25
C VAL A 88 1.16 8.56 -24.27
N TYR A 89 1.08 9.64 -23.49
CA TYR A 89 2.09 10.69 -23.43
C TYR A 89 2.99 10.58 -22.18
N ASP A 90 4.21 11.11 -22.29
CA ASP A 90 5.23 11.17 -21.22
C ASP A 90 5.47 9.82 -20.54
N ALA A 91 5.59 8.76 -21.33
CA ALA A 91 5.79 7.41 -20.88
C ALA A 91 7.24 6.93 -21.09
N ILE A 92 7.68 6.03 -20.23
CA ILE A 92 8.95 5.30 -20.39
C ILE A 92 8.61 3.94 -20.98
N MET A 93 9.23 3.64 -22.12
CA MET A 93 9.17 2.31 -22.72
C MET A 93 10.07 1.35 -21.93
N LEU A 94 9.51 0.26 -21.48
CA LEU A 94 10.24 -0.88 -20.92
C LEU A 94 10.62 -1.85 -22.04
N GLU A 95 11.49 -2.77 -21.73
CA GLU A 95 11.79 -3.90 -22.61
C GLU A 95 10.50 -4.72 -22.83
N SER A 96 10.34 -5.26 -24.07
CA SER A 96 9.18 -6.10 -24.38
C SER A 96 9.20 -7.41 -23.59
N TYR A 97 8.03 -7.99 -23.36
CA TYR A 97 7.92 -9.28 -22.65
C TYR A 97 8.82 -10.38 -23.25
N GLU A 98 8.96 -10.41 -24.58
CA GLU A 98 9.85 -11.37 -25.25
C GLU A 98 11.33 -11.09 -24.95
N GLN A 99 11.75 -9.83 -24.91
CA GLN A 99 13.12 -9.45 -24.51
C GLN A 99 13.41 -9.78 -23.05
N LEU A 100 12.43 -9.64 -22.17
CA LEU A 100 12.56 -10.01 -20.76
C LEU A 100 12.74 -11.51 -20.56
N LYS A 101 12.11 -12.34 -21.42
CA LYS A 101 12.27 -13.81 -21.38
C LYS A 101 13.66 -14.27 -21.84
N GLN A 102 14.25 -13.54 -22.78
CA GLN A 102 15.53 -13.90 -23.40
C GLN A 102 16.72 -13.55 -22.52
N ASP A 103 16.66 -12.44 -21.77
CA ASP A 103 17.79 -11.94 -20.99
C ASP A 103 17.40 -11.44 -19.60
N LYS A 104 18.02 -12.04 -18.59
CA LYS A 104 17.85 -11.64 -17.18
C LYS A 104 18.28 -10.19 -16.90
N LEU A 105 19.24 -9.66 -17.68
CA LEU A 105 19.65 -8.26 -17.54
C LEU A 105 18.56 -7.30 -18.01
N ASN A 106 17.81 -7.65 -19.04
CA ASN A 106 16.65 -6.87 -19.46
C ASN A 106 15.57 -6.87 -18.39
N TYR A 107 15.32 -8.02 -17.75
CA TYR A 107 14.42 -8.10 -16.61
C TYR A 107 14.89 -7.20 -15.44
N ALA A 108 16.17 -7.25 -15.10
CA ALA A 108 16.73 -6.42 -14.03
C ALA A 108 16.62 -4.92 -14.34
N LYS A 109 16.83 -4.49 -15.58
CA LYS A 109 16.67 -3.09 -16.03
C LYS A 109 15.21 -2.66 -15.94
N SER A 110 14.28 -3.47 -16.45
CA SER A 110 12.84 -3.21 -16.36
C SER A 110 12.41 -3.05 -14.91
N PHE A 111 12.80 -3.98 -14.03
CA PHE A 111 12.52 -3.88 -12.60
C PHE A 111 13.09 -2.62 -11.96
N TYR A 112 14.34 -2.26 -12.27
CA TYR A 112 14.97 -1.05 -11.77
C TYR A 112 14.23 0.21 -12.23
N THR A 113 13.76 0.24 -13.47
CA THR A 113 12.94 1.34 -14.00
C THR A 113 11.62 1.45 -13.26
N GLN A 114 10.95 0.31 -13.02
CA GLN A 114 9.73 0.27 -12.20
C GLN A 114 9.99 0.78 -10.77
N TYR A 115 11.07 0.32 -10.13
CA TYR A 115 11.46 0.76 -8.79
C TYR A 115 11.68 2.28 -8.71
N CYS A 116 12.35 2.87 -9.70
CA CYS A 116 12.60 4.30 -9.78
C CYS A 116 11.34 5.14 -10.05
N ASN A 117 10.22 4.52 -10.43
CA ASN A 117 8.95 5.17 -10.75
C ASN A 117 7.81 4.81 -9.79
N THR A 118 8.13 4.40 -8.56
CA THR A 118 7.15 4.12 -7.49
C THR A 118 6.69 5.35 -6.70
N ASP A 119 7.15 6.54 -7.09
CA ASP A 119 6.83 7.78 -6.38
C ASP A 119 5.63 8.49 -7.04
N PRO A 120 4.61 8.92 -6.28
CA PRO A 120 3.40 9.53 -6.82
C PRO A 120 3.59 10.97 -7.31
N PHE A 121 4.71 11.63 -7.02
CA PHE A 121 5.01 13.00 -7.45
C PHE A 121 5.94 13.08 -8.65
N SER A 122 6.81 12.08 -8.81
CA SER A 122 7.86 12.08 -9.84
C SER A 122 7.89 10.81 -10.69
N GLY A 123 7.01 9.85 -10.42
CA GLY A 123 6.81 8.67 -11.24
C GLY A 123 6.21 9.02 -12.59
N LYS A 124 6.63 8.29 -13.62
CA LYS A 124 6.11 8.41 -14.98
C LYS A 124 5.25 7.20 -15.33
N ARG A 125 4.47 7.31 -16.39
CA ARG A 125 3.85 6.16 -17.04
C ARG A 125 4.91 5.19 -17.52
N LEU A 126 4.64 3.90 -17.39
CA LEU A 126 5.50 2.84 -17.90
C LEU A 126 4.73 2.03 -18.92
N VAL A 127 5.35 1.71 -20.02
CA VAL A 127 4.74 0.94 -21.11
C VAL A 127 5.56 -0.33 -21.35
N GLU A 128 4.92 -1.49 -21.23
CA GLU A 128 5.51 -2.80 -21.50
C GLU A 128 4.87 -3.40 -22.75
N PRO A 129 5.63 -3.56 -23.86
CA PRO A 129 5.12 -4.15 -25.10
C PRO A 129 4.95 -5.66 -25.00
N TYR A 130 3.84 -6.19 -25.52
CA TYR A 130 3.57 -7.63 -25.66
C TYR A 130 3.47 -8.06 -27.11
N SER A 131 3.02 -7.19 -27.99
CA SER A 131 3.02 -7.32 -29.45
C SER A 131 2.89 -5.95 -30.10
N ASP A 132 2.84 -5.88 -31.42
CA ASP A 132 2.67 -4.63 -32.17
C ASP A 132 1.33 -3.92 -31.91
N HIS A 133 0.36 -4.64 -31.33
CA HIS A 133 -0.98 -4.12 -31.05
C HIS A 133 -1.45 -4.46 -29.61
N LEU A 134 -0.51 -4.70 -28.69
CA LEU A 134 -0.83 -4.98 -27.30
C LEU A 134 0.26 -4.42 -26.38
N TYR A 135 -0.10 -3.39 -25.65
CA TYR A 135 0.75 -2.72 -24.66
C TYR A 135 0.05 -2.71 -23.29
N VAL A 136 0.81 -2.98 -22.25
CA VAL A 136 0.37 -2.77 -20.87
C VAL A 136 0.92 -1.42 -20.42
N VAL A 137 0.04 -0.52 -20.01
CA VAL A 137 0.37 0.83 -19.58
C VAL A 137 0.10 0.96 -18.10
N GLN A 138 1.15 1.18 -17.31
CA GLN A 138 1.04 1.53 -15.90
C GLN A 138 1.01 3.04 -15.76
N ASN A 139 -0.05 3.59 -15.21
CA ASN A 139 -0.11 4.99 -14.80
C ASN A 139 0.75 5.24 -13.54
N PRO A 140 1.12 6.49 -13.22
CA PRO A 140 1.81 6.81 -11.97
C PRO A 140 1.02 6.32 -10.75
N PRO A 141 1.69 6.08 -9.59
CA PRO A 141 0.97 5.74 -8.36
C PRO A 141 0.01 6.86 -7.94
N SER A 142 -1.13 6.49 -7.35
CA SER A 142 -2.06 7.46 -6.75
C SER A 142 -1.38 8.29 -5.67
N LYS A 143 -1.77 9.56 -5.54
CA LYS A 143 -1.30 10.45 -4.49
C LYS A 143 -1.64 9.87 -3.10
N PRO A 144 -0.78 10.08 -2.09
CA PRO A 144 -1.08 9.68 -0.72
C PRO A 144 -2.38 10.33 -0.24
N LEU A 145 -3.15 9.59 0.57
CA LEU A 145 -4.31 10.15 1.24
C LEU A 145 -3.86 11.17 2.29
N SER A 146 -4.61 12.23 2.41
CA SER A 146 -4.51 13.15 3.55
C SER A 146 -4.97 12.44 4.84
N GLN A 147 -4.65 13.02 6.00
CA GLN A 147 -5.10 12.47 7.27
C GLN A 147 -6.63 12.37 7.35
N SER A 148 -7.35 13.40 6.89
CA SER A 148 -8.82 13.39 6.88
C SER A 148 -9.42 12.33 5.98
N GLU A 149 -8.82 12.06 4.81
CA GLU A 149 -9.22 10.96 3.93
C GLU A 149 -8.94 9.59 4.57
N MET A 150 -7.78 9.44 5.21
CA MET A 150 -7.46 8.25 5.99
C MET A 150 -8.50 8.02 7.09
N ASP A 151 -8.79 9.04 7.89
CA ASP A 151 -9.75 8.95 8.99
C ASP A 151 -11.14 8.58 8.48
N ARG A 152 -11.58 9.19 7.36
CA ARG A 152 -12.85 8.85 6.69
C ARG A 152 -12.88 7.39 6.26
N THR A 153 -11.81 6.91 5.61
CA THR A 153 -11.73 5.51 5.16
C THR A 153 -11.89 4.53 6.32
N TYR A 154 -11.25 4.80 7.45
CA TYR A 154 -11.34 3.94 8.63
C TYR A 154 -12.61 4.18 9.49
N SER A 155 -13.40 5.20 9.21
CA SER A 155 -14.67 5.45 9.90
C SER A 155 -15.85 4.65 9.35
N TYR A 156 -15.72 4.05 8.17
CA TYR A 156 -16.78 3.26 7.57
C TYR A 156 -17.26 2.12 8.49
N PRO A 157 -18.51 1.67 8.35
CA PRO A 157 -19.11 0.68 9.25
C PRO A 157 -18.65 -0.74 8.92
N TYR A 158 -17.35 -0.99 9.04
CA TYR A 158 -16.78 -2.32 8.85
C TYR A 158 -17.31 -3.30 9.89
N MET A 159 -17.63 -4.50 9.46
CA MET A 159 -18.14 -5.59 10.34
C MET A 159 -17.08 -6.12 11.33
N ARG A 160 -15.79 -5.86 11.10
CA ARG A 160 -14.66 -6.26 11.95
C ARG A 160 -14.59 -7.78 12.23
N THR A 161 -15.17 -8.56 11.33
CA THR A 161 -15.15 -10.01 11.38
C THR A 161 -15.11 -10.57 9.95
N TYR A 162 -14.98 -11.88 9.82
CA TYR A 162 -15.04 -12.56 8.53
C TYR A 162 -16.47 -12.66 8.00
N HIS A 163 -16.58 -12.93 6.69
CA HIS A 163 -17.89 -13.08 6.05
C HIS A 163 -18.62 -14.33 6.58
N PRO A 164 -19.95 -14.29 6.82
CA PRO A 164 -20.71 -15.41 7.37
C PRO A 164 -20.59 -16.73 6.59
N SER A 165 -20.28 -16.69 5.27
CA SER A 165 -20.06 -17.92 4.48
C SER A 165 -18.92 -18.80 5.01
N TYR A 166 -18.02 -18.28 5.82
CA TYR A 166 -16.94 -19.05 6.43
C TYR A 166 -17.34 -19.78 7.71
N GLU A 167 -18.51 -19.47 8.30
CA GLU A 167 -19.00 -20.13 9.52
C GLU A 167 -19.09 -21.66 9.35
N ALA A 168 -19.68 -22.12 8.24
CA ALA A 168 -19.82 -23.54 7.93
C ALA A 168 -18.48 -24.26 7.73
N LEU A 169 -17.39 -23.50 7.49
CA LEU A 169 -16.03 -24.01 7.31
C LEU A 169 -15.19 -23.93 8.60
N GLY A 170 -15.79 -23.55 9.74
CA GLY A 170 -15.11 -23.38 11.02
C GLY A 170 -14.56 -21.97 11.24
N GLY A 171 -15.03 -20.98 10.47
CA GLY A 171 -14.61 -19.58 10.59
C GLY A 171 -13.24 -19.28 9.96
N VAL A 172 -12.63 -18.18 10.37
CA VAL A 172 -11.28 -17.75 9.95
C VAL A 172 -10.44 -17.54 11.20
N PRO A 173 -9.64 -18.53 11.64
CA PRO A 173 -8.87 -18.45 12.89
C PRO A 173 -7.93 -17.24 12.98
N ALA A 174 -7.40 -16.77 11.85
CA ALA A 174 -6.53 -15.62 11.80
C ALA A 174 -7.15 -14.31 12.32
N ILE A 175 -8.49 -14.23 12.42
CA ILE A 175 -9.18 -13.04 12.97
C ILE A 175 -8.80 -12.78 14.42
N GLU A 176 -8.55 -13.84 15.20
CA GLU A 176 -8.21 -13.73 16.62
C GLU A 176 -6.92 -12.93 16.84
N GLU A 177 -5.98 -12.99 15.90
CA GLU A 177 -4.71 -12.27 15.98
C GLU A 177 -4.85 -10.78 15.70
N VAL A 178 -5.85 -10.38 14.91
CA VAL A 178 -5.96 -9.01 14.39
C VAL A 178 -7.20 -8.26 14.86
N LYS A 179 -8.22 -8.96 15.42
CA LYS A 179 -9.53 -8.40 15.76
C LYS A 179 -9.44 -7.11 16.60
N TYR A 180 -8.51 -7.05 17.54
CA TYR A 180 -8.29 -5.93 18.45
C TYR A 180 -7.00 -5.16 18.15
N SER A 181 -6.69 -4.99 16.89
CA SER A 181 -5.54 -4.23 16.42
C SER A 181 -5.96 -2.94 15.71
N LEU A 182 -5.11 -1.93 15.76
CA LEU A 182 -5.31 -0.62 15.17
C LEU A 182 -4.23 -0.34 14.11
N ILE A 183 -4.64 -0.07 12.89
CA ILE A 183 -3.72 0.41 11.85
C ILE A 183 -3.57 1.91 12.01
N SER A 184 -2.43 2.36 12.45
CA SER A 184 -2.17 3.76 12.75
C SER A 184 -1.59 4.56 11.58
N ASN A 185 -0.93 3.86 10.65
CA ASN A 185 -0.25 4.46 9.50
C ASN A 185 -0.14 3.48 8.34
N ARG A 186 0.08 4.02 7.15
CA ARG A 186 0.42 3.32 5.92
C ARG A 186 1.69 3.89 5.31
N GLY A 187 2.32 3.14 4.41
CA GLY A 187 3.59 3.50 3.79
C GLY A 187 4.81 3.17 4.65
N CYS A 188 5.96 3.03 4.01
CA CYS A 188 7.20 2.72 4.71
C CYS A 188 8.42 3.22 3.93
N PHE A 189 9.20 4.13 4.51
CA PHE A 189 10.44 4.61 3.91
C PHE A 189 11.67 3.75 4.26
N GLY A 190 11.48 2.59 4.88
CA GLY A 190 12.56 1.66 5.25
C GLY A 190 13.34 1.10 4.06
N GLY A 191 12.67 0.87 2.93
CA GLY A 191 13.31 0.44 1.68
C GLY A 191 14.01 -0.92 1.74
N CYS A 192 13.53 -1.86 2.57
CA CYS A 192 14.10 -3.20 2.69
C CYS A 192 13.94 -4.00 1.40
N ASN A 193 15.00 -4.65 0.92
CA ASN A 193 15.04 -5.33 -0.37
C ASN A 193 14.06 -6.52 -0.47
N PHE A 194 13.70 -7.14 0.64
CA PHE A 194 12.76 -8.26 0.69
C PHE A 194 11.29 -7.83 0.79
N CYS A 195 11.01 -6.53 1.03
CA CYS A 195 9.69 -6.09 1.47
C CYS A 195 8.84 -5.57 0.32
N ALA A 196 7.69 -6.21 0.10
CA ALA A 196 6.71 -5.83 -0.90
C ALA A 196 5.92 -4.55 -0.54
N LEU A 197 5.88 -4.15 0.73
CA LEU A 197 5.06 -3.02 1.19
C LEU A 197 5.44 -1.68 0.52
N THR A 198 6.71 -1.49 0.19
CA THR A 198 7.16 -0.31 -0.55
C THR A 198 6.47 -0.18 -1.93
N PHE A 199 6.22 -1.30 -2.61
CA PHE A 199 5.54 -1.34 -3.90
C PHE A 199 4.03 -1.27 -3.78
N HIS A 200 3.48 -1.69 -2.65
CA HIS A 200 2.04 -1.71 -2.41
C HIS A 200 1.54 -0.42 -1.76
N GLN A 201 2.14 0.00 -0.64
CA GLN A 201 1.69 1.17 0.12
C GLN A 201 2.51 2.44 -0.16
N GLY A 202 3.61 2.30 -0.91
CA GLY A 202 4.54 3.40 -1.18
C GLY A 202 5.47 3.72 -0.01
N ARG A 203 6.28 4.77 -0.21
CA ARG A 203 7.32 5.19 0.74
C ARG A 203 6.97 6.46 1.52
N ILE A 204 5.82 7.05 1.27
CA ILE A 204 5.32 8.24 1.97
C ILE A 204 4.38 7.78 3.08
N ILE A 205 4.65 8.24 4.29
CA ILE A 205 3.84 7.88 5.44
C ILE A 205 2.52 8.64 5.39
N GLN A 206 1.42 7.91 5.59
CA GLN A 206 0.06 8.41 5.72
C GLN A 206 -0.46 7.98 7.10
N THR A 207 -0.85 8.93 7.93
CA THR A 207 -1.24 8.66 9.31
C THR A 207 -2.70 8.97 9.56
N ARG A 208 -3.30 8.22 10.45
CA ARG A 208 -4.60 8.52 11.04
C ARG A 208 -4.43 9.46 12.25
N SER A 209 -5.44 10.26 12.51
CA SER A 209 -5.52 11.08 13.71
C SER A 209 -5.64 10.22 14.98
N HIS A 210 -5.27 10.78 16.12
CA HIS A 210 -5.49 10.12 17.41
C HIS A 210 -6.98 9.89 17.67
N GLU A 211 -7.80 10.85 17.30
CA GLU A 211 -9.26 10.83 17.46
C GLU A 211 -9.88 9.66 16.67
N SER A 212 -9.45 9.45 15.42
CA SER A 212 -9.89 8.32 14.61
C SER A 212 -9.51 6.97 15.23
N LEU A 213 -8.29 6.84 15.76
CA LEU A 213 -7.81 5.60 16.38
C LEU A 213 -8.50 5.32 17.73
N ILE A 214 -8.75 6.36 18.53
CA ILE A 214 -9.49 6.24 19.79
C ILE A 214 -10.94 5.82 19.51
N ALA A 215 -11.62 6.50 18.58
CA ALA A 215 -12.98 6.17 18.18
C ALA A 215 -13.11 4.72 17.65
N GLU A 216 -12.08 4.21 16.97
CA GLU A 216 -12.06 2.80 16.58
C GLU A 216 -11.85 1.87 17.76
N ALA A 217 -10.95 2.19 18.69
CA ALA A 217 -10.75 1.42 19.90
C ALA A 217 -12.02 1.34 20.73
N GLU A 218 -12.74 2.45 20.90
CA GLU A 218 -14.02 2.53 21.61
C GLU A 218 -15.09 1.58 21.06
N LYS A 219 -15.04 1.23 19.76
CA LYS A 219 -15.97 0.26 19.16
C LYS A 219 -15.76 -1.17 19.66
N PHE A 220 -14.57 -1.54 20.12
CA PHE A 220 -14.26 -2.91 20.49
C PHE A 220 -13.89 -3.12 21.96
N ILE A 221 -13.55 -2.10 22.72
CA ILE A 221 -13.21 -2.28 24.16
C ILE A 221 -14.38 -2.73 25.01
N TRP A 222 -15.61 -2.64 24.48
CA TRP A 222 -16.84 -3.14 25.09
C TRP A 222 -17.31 -4.49 24.52
N ASP A 223 -16.58 -5.04 23.54
CA ASP A 223 -16.86 -6.39 23.05
C ASP A 223 -16.70 -7.40 24.20
N LYS A 224 -17.68 -8.33 24.33
CA LYS A 224 -17.69 -9.36 25.37
C LYS A 224 -16.43 -10.24 25.38
N ASP A 225 -15.79 -10.39 24.21
CA ASP A 225 -14.59 -11.19 24.01
C ASP A 225 -13.30 -10.40 24.24
N PHE A 226 -13.39 -9.09 24.41
CA PHE A 226 -12.22 -8.24 24.66
C PHE A 226 -11.67 -8.47 26.08
N LYS A 227 -10.45 -8.98 26.17
CA LYS A 227 -9.79 -9.32 27.45
C LYS A 227 -8.95 -8.16 28.03
N GLY A 228 -9.05 -6.99 27.44
CA GLY A 228 -8.31 -5.80 27.85
C GLY A 228 -6.99 -5.59 27.10
N TYR A 229 -6.76 -6.30 26.01
CA TYR A 229 -5.52 -6.25 25.26
C TYR A 229 -5.73 -5.69 23.86
N ILE A 230 -5.14 -4.53 23.57
CA ILE A 230 -4.99 -4.05 22.21
C ILE A 230 -3.77 -4.77 21.63
N HIS A 231 -3.99 -5.62 20.63
CA HIS A 231 -2.97 -6.56 20.15
C HIS A 231 -1.87 -5.86 19.34
N ASP A 232 -2.20 -4.77 18.66
CA ASP A 232 -1.22 -3.96 17.92
C ASP A 232 -1.73 -2.53 17.72
N VAL A 233 -0.80 -1.57 17.72
CA VAL A 233 -1.03 -0.19 17.28
C VAL A 233 0.06 0.15 16.29
N GLY A 234 -0.15 -0.17 15.02
CA GLY A 234 0.96 -0.13 14.08
C GLY A 234 0.57 0.07 12.63
N GLY A 235 1.41 -0.46 11.78
CA GLY A 235 1.35 -0.38 10.33
C GLY A 235 2.54 -1.13 9.73
N PRO A 236 2.99 -0.82 8.52
CA PRO A 236 4.17 -1.45 7.93
C PRO A 236 5.43 -1.36 8.80
N THR A 237 5.53 -0.26 9.55
CA THR A 237 6.52 -0.03 10.60
C THR A 237 5.84 0.83 11.67
N ALA A 238 5.69 0.31 12.86
CA ALA A 238 4.85 0.90 13.90
C ALA A 238 5.27 2.33 14.28
N ASN A 239 6.56 2.56 14.41
CA ASN A 239 7.10 3.85 14.84
C ASN A 239 7.30 4.87 13.69
N PHE A 240 6.78 4.62 12.48
CA PHE A 240 6.78 5.59 11.39
C PHE A 240 5.43 6.35 11.36
N ARG A 241 5.35 7.41 12.14
CA ARG A 241 4.13 8.22 12.25
C ARG A 241 4.19 9.56 11.50
N ALA A 242 5.27 9.84 10.80
CA ALA A 242 5.44 11.05 10.01
C ALA A 242 6.27 10.77 8.75
N PRO A 243 6.15 11.60 7.70
CA PRO A 243 7.05 11.56 6.56
C PRO A 243 8.52 11.73 6.99
N SER A 244 9.41 11.03 6.31
CA SER A 244 10.84 11.04 6.67
C SER A 244 11.50 12.43 6.54
N CYS A 245 10.95 13.32 5.72
CA CYS A 245 11.41 14.70 5.56
C CYS A 245 10.35 15.55 4.82
N ASP A 246 10.47 16.86 4.88
CA ASP A 246 9.52 17.80 4.25
C ASP A 246 9.44 17.64 2.72
N LYS A 247 10.53 17.22 2.09
CA LYS A 247 10.57 17.00 0.65
C LYS A 247 9.53 15.96 0.19
N GLN A 248 9.26 14.94 1.01
CA GLN A 248 8.34 13.86 0.62
C GLN A 248 6.93 14.33 0.30
N LEU A 249 6.46 15.38 0.96
CA LEU A 249 5.09 15.90 0.77
C LEU A 249 4.95 16.80 -0.46
N THR A 250 6.06 17.31 -0.99
CA THR A 250 6.03 18.29 -2.09
C THR A 250 6.69 17.79 -3.38
N LYS A 251 7.80 17.07 -3.24
CA LYS A 251 8.66 16.61 -4.36
C LYS A 251 8.78 15.08 -4.39
N GLY A 252 8.11 14.39 -3.49
CA GLY A 252 8.16 12.93 -3.39
C GLY A 252 9.45 12.37 -2.81
N VAL A 253 9.63 11.07 -2.97
CA VAL A 253 10.78 10.31 -2.44
C VAL A 253 12.00 10.38 -3.36
N CYS A 254 13.18 10.15 -2.80
CA CYS A 254 14.41 10.08 -3.58
C CYS A 254 14.45 8.77 -4.39
N LYS A 255 14.68 8.84 -5.70
CA LYS A 255 14.70 7.67 -6.60
C LYS A 255 15.84 6.69 -6.28
N GLN A 256 17.04 7.20 -5.99
CA GLN A 256 18.27 6.40 -5.84
C GLN A 256 18.86 6.49 -4.43
N LYS A 257 18.08 6.93 -3.44
CA LYS A 257 18.57 7.11 -2.07
C LYS A 257 17.54 6.63 -1.07
N GLN A 258 17.99 5.83 -0.11
CA GLN A 258 17.19 5.41 1.02
C GLN A 258 17.36 6.39 2.21
N CYS A 259 16.34 6.45 3.08
CA CYS A 259 16.33 7.39 4.21
C CYS A 259 17.22 6.92 5.37
N LEU A 260 17.36 5.60 5.53
CA LEU A 260 18.04 4.97 6.67
C LEU A 260 19.33 4.24 6.28
N PHE A 261 19.47 3.79 5.02
CA PHE A 261 20.61 2.97 4.59
C PHE A 261 21.40 3.68 3.47
N PRO A 262 22.75 3.53 3.41
CA PRO A 262 23.64 2.86 4.36
C PRO A 262 23.91 3.67 5.64
N ARG A 263 23.50 4.92 5.67
CA ARG A 263 23.54 5.82 6.83
C ARG A 263 22.29 6.69 6.83
N PRO A 264 21.78 7.09 8.00
CA PRO A 264 20.62 7.99 8.08
C PRO A 264 20.85 9.26 7.25
N CYS A 265 19.81 9.64 6.50
CA CYS A 265 19.84 10.84 5.66
C CYS A 265 19.96 12.09 6.57
N LYS A 266 20.76 13.08 6.16
CA LYS A 266 20.92 14.34 6.91
C LYS A 266 19.59 15.09 7.13
N ASN A 267 18.63 14.90 6.23
CA ASN A 267 17.31 15.54 6.30
C ASN A 267 16.26 14.64 6.95
N LEU A 268 16.65 13.48 7.48
CA LEU A 268 15.73 12.59 8.17
C LEU A 268 15.20 13.27 9.42
N LYS A 269 13.89 13.36 9.53
CA LYS A 269 13.20 13.78 10.74
C LYS A 269 12.92 12.55 11.59
N VAL A 270 13.40 12.57 12.81
CA VAL A 270 13.18 11.49 13.79
C VAL A 270 12.43 12.07 14.96
N ASP A 271 11.23 11.56 15.21
CA ASP A 271 10.38 11.97 16.32
C ASP A 271 9.39 10.87 16.67
N HIS A 272 9.38 10.43 17.92
CA HIS A 272 8.44 9.44 18.44
C HIS A 272 7.37 10.04 19.36
N LYS A 273 7.35 11.36 19.59
CA LYS A 273 6.43 12.02 20.53
C LYS A 273 4.97 11.81 20.18
N ASP A 274 4.63 11.90 18.89
CA ASP A 274 3.25 11.66 18.42
C ASP A 274 2.82 10.22 18.71
N TYR A 275 3.68 9.26 18.40
CA TYR A 275 3.40 7.83 18.64
C TYR A 275 3.27 7.53 20.13
N LEU A 276 4.19 8.03 20.95
CA LEU A 276 4.15 7.87 22.40
C LEU A 276 2.88 8.48 23.01
N LYS A 277 2.48 9.68 22.56
CA LYS A 277 1.24 10.32 22.99
C LYS A 277 0.02 9.48 22.65
N LEU A 278 -0.02 8.88 21.46
CA LEU A 278 -1.09 7.97 21.05
C LEU A 278 -1.16 6.75 21.97
N LEU A 279 -0.03 6.06 22.19
CA LEU A 279 0.02 4.86 23.05
C LEU A 279 -0.42 5.16 24.48
N ARG A 280 0.01 6.29 25.04
CA ARG A 280 -0.43 6.76 26.37
C ARG A 280 -1.94 6.97 26.43
N LYS A 281 -2.54 7.65 25.43
CA LYS A 281 -3.99 7.85 25.33
C LYS A 281 -4.73 6.51 25.27
N LEU A 282 -4.29 5.57 24.46
CA LEU A 282 -4.93 4.25 24.35
C LEU A 282 -4.84 3.45 25.64
N ARG A 283 -3.76 3.56 26.39
CA ARG A 283 -3.61 2.91 27.71
C ARG A 283 -4.55 3.46 28.77
N THR A 284 -5.08 4.68 28.62
CA THR A 284 -6.03 5.29 29.56
C THR A 284 -7.49 4.99 29.25
N LEU A 285 -7.78 4.30 28.14
CA LEU A 285 -9.14 3.92 27.81
C LEU A 285 -9.72 2.91 28.83
N PRO A 286 -11.03 2.98 29.12
CA PRO A 286 -11.66 2.00 30.00
C PRO A 286 -11.51 0.59 29.45
N ASN A 287 -11.45 -0.39 30.32
CA ASN A 287 -11.25 -1.82 30.01
C ASN A 287 -9.89 -2.16 29.33
N VAL A 288 -9.06 -1.21 28.98
CA VAL A 288 -7.73 -1.49 28.43
C VAL A 288 -6.74 -1.76 29.57
N LYS A 289 -6.14 -2.95 29.56
CA LYS A 289 -5.11 -3.39 30.52
C LYS A 289 -3.72 -3.20 29.94
N LYS A 290 -3.56 -3.47 28.63
CA LYS A 290 -2.26 -3.40 27.96
C LYS A 290 -2.42 -3.11 26.47
N VAL A 291 -1.45 -2.37 25.94
CA VAL A 291 -1.32 -2.06 24.51
C VAL A 291 -0.01 -2.66 24.02
N PHE A 292 -0.08 -3.49 22.98
CA PHE A 292 1.10 -4.11 22.37
C PHE A 292 1.46 -3.44 21.05
N ILE A 293 2.71 -3.61 20.66
CA ILE A 293 3.25 -3.23 19.35
C ILE A 293 3.80 -4.51 18.74
N ARG A 294 3.07 -5.08 17.77
CA ARG A 294 3.43 -6.33 17.06
C ARG A 294 3.97 -6.08 15.66
N SER A 295 3.59 -4.97 15.04
CA SER A 295 3.95 -4.60 13.65
C SER A 295 5.45 -4.36 13.43
N GLY A 296 6.25 -4.45 14.47
CA GLY A 296 7.69 -4.22 14.40
C GLY A 296 8.07 -2.75 14.53
N ILE A 297 9.14 -2.55 15.27
CA ILE A 297 9.79 -1.25 15.49
C ILE A 297 11.07 -1.19 14.67
N ARG A 298 11.26 -0.10 13.97
CA ARG A 298 12.48 0.18 13.24
C ARG A 298 13.54 0.73 14.20
N PHE A 299 14.47 -0.13 14.61
CA PHE A 299 15.48 0.23 15.64
C PHE A 299 16.50 1.25 15.16
N ASP A 300 16.91 1.22 13.90
CA ASP A 300 17.81 2.22 13.34
C ASP A 300 17.19 3.64 13.32
N TYR A 301 15.87 3.74 13.16
CA TYR A 301 15.13 4.98 13.32
C TYR A 301 14.97 5.36 14.80
N LEU A 302 14.72 4.38 15.66
CA LEU A 302 14.61 4.58 17.12
C LEU A 302 15.91 5.12 17.72
N ILE A 303 17.05 4.51 17.39
CA ILE A 303 18.39 4.91 17.88
C ILE A 303 18.79 6.31 17.37
N ALA A 304 18.26 6.72 16.22
CA ALA A 304 18.51 8.04 15.68
C ALA A 304 17.74 9.17 16.40
N ASP A 305 16.77 8.84 17.26
CA ASP A 305 16.07 9.82 18.10
C ASP A 305 16.97 10.32 19.22
N LYS A 306 16.99 11.63 19.41
CA LYS A 306 17.73 12.27 20.52
C LYS A 306 16.95 12.23 21.83
N ASP A 307 15.64 12.03 21.76
CA ASP A 307 14.74 11.88 22.91
C ASP A 307 14.53 10.38 23.17
N ASP A 308 15.07 9.88 24.27
CA ASP A 308 15.03 8.47 24.65
C ASP A 308 13.76 8.06 25.41
N THR A 309 12.81 9.00 25.58
CA THR A 309 11.59 8.76 26.36
C THR A 309 10.77 7.58 25.82
N PHE A 310 10.59 7.53 24.48
CA PHE A 310 9.86 6.42 23.84
C PHE A 310 10.59 5.08 24.05
N PHE A 311 11.93 5.08 23.93
CA PHE A 311 12.72 3.86 24.15
C PHE A 311 12.60 3.35 25.58
N LYS A 312 12.65 4.24 26.57
CA LYS A 312 12.49 3.89 27.99
C LYS A 312 11.13 3.28 28.26
N GLU A 313 10.05 3.93 27.80
CA GLU A 313 8.67 3.40 27.99
C GLU A 313 8.39 2.12 27.21
N LEU A 314 9.14 1.86 26.14
CA LEU A 314 9.02 0.60 25.38
C LEU A 314 9.64 -0.57 26.15
N CYS A 315 10.63 -0.32 27.00
CA CYS A 315 11.31 -1.33 27.82
C CYS A 315 10.57 -1.65 29.14
N GLU A 316 9.69 -0.78 29.63
CA GLU A 316 8.82 -0.95 30.79
C GLU A 316 7.53 -1.73 30.50
#